data_a6ea8828bdad7d050fd449042bf43933
#
_entry.id   a6ea8828bdad7d050fd449042bf43933
#
_cell.length_a   1.000
_cell.length_b   1.000
_cell.length_c   1.000
_cell.angle_alpha   90.00
_cell.angle_beta   90.00
_cell.angle_gamma   90.00
#
_symmetry.space_group_name_H-M   'P 1'
#
loop_
_entity.id
_entity.type
_entity.pdbx_description
1 polymer ?
#
loop_
_entity_poly.entity_id
_entity_poly.type
_entity_poly.pdbx_seq_one_letter_code
_entity_poly.pdbx_strand_id
1 'polypeptide(L)'
;MSSFHLAGIVPVAGQPLDFKMDWHDSLMPIAPDYLAVERAVFECAWAGCETIWIVANDDMTPLIRHRLGEWVQDPVWIGRSMDPYPSQTRKQIPIYYVPVRAKDIGKRDCLAWSVLHGAVTAFEVSARLSKWVIPKRNYVAFPYGVYDPEIIREHRKLISSNNPFMLSHNGKTVQDGEYLGFTFDKDDFVNSRKEIRKGTGEYNSKVMENGLFPREKLPKEERWSARYFSLDKVFKPVIIYKENKVEVPWYYNVDSWEGYCNYLGSEDRKLVERPHPIFMKYHEWNEIGVDDEE
;
A
#
# COMPACT_ATOMS: atom_id res chain seq x y z
N MET A 1 10.89 -10.88 -25.09
CA MET A 1 9.63 -10.46 -24.45
C MET A 1 9.98 -9.62 -23.25
N SER A 2 9.53 -8.35 -23.15
CA SER A 2 9.74 -7.60 -21.91
C SER A 2 8.88 -8.23 -20.83
N SER A 3 9.49 -8.70 -19.74
CA SER A 3 8.74 -9.22 -18.60
C SER A 3 7.83 -8.11 -18.06
N PHE A 4 6.61 -8.45 -17.71
CA PHE A 4 5.72 -7.52 -17.00
C PHE A 4 6.23 -7.38 -15.57
N HIS A 5 6.48 -6.16 -15.13
CA HIS A 5 6.93 -5.88 -13.77
C HIS A 5 5.85 -5.10 -13.01
N LEU A 6 5.38 -5.66 -11.90
CA LEU A 6 4.40 -5.08 -10.99
C LEU A 6 5.08 -4.70 -9.68
N ALA A 7 4.99 -3.45 -9.27
CA ALA A 7 5.48 -3.00 -7.96
C ALA A 7 4.30 -2.91 -6.97
N GLY A 8 4.43 -3.52 -5.80
CA GLY A 8 3.49 -3.35 -4.70
C GLY A 8 3.81 -2.09 -3.90
N ILE A 9 2.80 -1.29 -3.59
CA ILE A 9 2.92 -0.09 -2.76
C ILE A 9 2.08 -0.29 -1.51
N VAL A 10 2.71 -0.19 -0.35
CA VAL A 10 2.04 -0.27 0.95
C VAL A 10 2.18 1.09 1.65
N PRO A 11 1.15 1.95 1.58
CA PRO A 11 1.18 3.25 2.21
C PRO A 11 0.85 3.12 3.69
N VAL A 12 1.75 3.57 4.55
CA VAL A 12 1.59 3.64 6.01
C VAL A 12 1.60 5.09 6.48
N ALA A 13 2.54 5.88 5.96
CA ALA A 13 2.69 7.27 6.35
C ALA A 13 1.53 8.15 5.87
N GLY A 14 1.14 9.12 6.70
CA GLY A 14 0.11 10.10 6.38
C GLY A 14 -1.31 9.65 6.70
N GLN A 15 -1.47 8.52 7.37
CA GLN A 15 -2.74 8.11 7.93
C GLN A 15 -2.99 8.86 9.24
N PRO A 16 -4.16 9.49 9.42
CA PRO A 16 -4.58 9.99 10.72
C PRO A 16 -4.71 8.85 11.73
N LEU A 17 -4.22 9.05 12.96
CA LEU A 17 -4.30 8.04 14.01
C LEU A 17 -5.59 8.29 14.82
N ASP A 18 -6.49 7.34 14.83
CA ASP A 18 -7.75 7.43 15.56
C ASP A 18 -7.70 6.68 16.90
N PHE A 19 -6.91 5.63 17.00
CA PHE A 19 -6.91 4.71 18.13
C PHE A 19 -6.32 5.31 19.42
N LYS A 20 -5.57 6.42 19.32
CA LYS A 20 -4.87 7.05 20.47
C LYS A 20 -3.99 6.06 21.25
N MET A 21 -3.37 5.13 20.53
CA MET A 21 -2.43 4.15 21.06
C MET A 21 -1.00 4.70 20.99
N ASP A 22 -0.10 4.09 21.77
CA ASP A 22 1.33 4.44 21.75
C ASP A 22 2.06 3.91 20.51
N TRP A 23 1.38 3.16 19.66
CA TRP A 23 1.88 2.63 18.40
C TRP A 23 0.94 2.97 17.23
N HIS A 24 1.47 2.88 16.04
CA HIS A 24 0.77 3.22 14.82
C HIS A 24 -0.32 2.18 14.46
N ASP A 25 -1.46 2.64 13.95
CA ASP A 25 -2.63 1.80 13.63
C ASP A 25 -2.30 0.67 12.63
N SER A 26 -1.32 0.85 11.74
CA SER A 26 -0.86 -0.21 10.83
C SER A 26 -0.24 -1.43 11.52
N LEU A 27 0.14 -1.29 12.80
CA LEU A 27 0.66 -2.37 13.64
C LEU A 27 -0.45 -3.06 14.46
N MET A 28 -1.71 -2.73 14.25
CA MET A 28 -2.82 -3.40 14.93
C MET A 28 -2.93 -4.86 14.48
N PRO A 29 -3.14 -5.79 15.43
CA PRO A 29 -3.32 -7.20 15.10
C PRO A 29 -4.70 -7.45 14.47
N ILE A 30 -4.72 -8.04 13.29
CA ILE A 30 -5.96 -8.44 12.58
C ILE A 30 -6.29 -9.93 12.81
N ALA A 31 -5.29 -10.72 13.18
CA ALA A 31 -5.44 -12.12 13.59
C ALA A 31 -4.34 -12.45 14.61
N PRO A 32 -4.35 -13.63 15.24
CA PRO A 32 -3.28 -14.06 16.12
C PRO A 32 -1.91 -13.93 15.44
N ASP A 33 -1.00 -13.18 16.05
CA ASP A 33 0.36 -12.91 15.54
C ASP A 33 0.42 -12.34 14.10
N TYR A 34 -0.63 -11.66 13.64
CA TYR A 34 -0.74 -11.13 12.29
C TYR A 34 -1.17 -9.67 12.29
N LEU A 35 -0.28 -8.79 11.81
CA LEU A 35 -0.48 -7.35 11.82
C LEU A 35 -1.11 -6.84 10.50
N ALA A 36 -1.79 -5.73 10.55
CA ALA A 36 -2.42 -5.09 9.39
C ALA A 36 -1.41 -4.79 8.26
N VAL A 37 -0.21 -4.29 8.60
CA VAL A 37 0.86 -4.05 7.62
C VAL A 37 1.41 -5.33 7.00
N GLU A 38 1.51 -6.43 7.78
CA GLU A 38 1.94 -7.73 7.25
C GLU A 38 0.95 -8.24 6.21
N ARG A 39 -0.36 -8.12 6.49
CA ARG A 39 -1.42 -8.48 5.56
C ARG A 39 -1.27 -7.76 4.22
N ALA A 40 -1.04 -6.45 4.25
CA ALA A 40 -0.88 -5.67 3.03
C ALA A 40 0.37 -6.08 2.22
N VAL A 41 1.47 -6.42 2.89
CA VAL A 41 2.68 -6.96 2.25
C VAL A 41 2.39 -8.31 1.62
N PHE A 42 1.69 -9.17 2.32
CA PHE A 42 1.34 -10.50 1.84
C PHE A 42 0.36 -10.44 0.67
N GLU A 43 -0.57 -9.51 0.72
CA GLU A 43 -1.47 -9.20 -0.39
C GLU A 43 -0.71 -8.82 -1.66
N CYS A 44 0.31 -7.97 -1.55
CA CYS A 44 1.20 -7.65 -2.67
C CYS A 44 1.90 -8.90 -3.24
N ALA A 45 2.32 -9.82 -2.38
CA ALA A 45 2.94 -11.07 -2.81
C ALA A 45 1.94 -11.97 -3.56
N TRP A 46 0.70 -12.09 -3.08
CA TRP A 46 -0.36 -12.82 -3.78
C TRP A 46 -0.78 -12.16 -5.08
N ALA A 47 -0.81 -10.83 -5.13
CA ALA A 47 -1.08 -10.07 -6.34
C ALA A 47 -0.05 -10.30 -7.46
N GLY A 48 1.13 -10.83 -7.11
CA GLY A 48 2.20 -11.11 -8.06
C GLY A 48 3.18 -9.96 -8.24
N CYS A 49 3.28 -9.08 -7.25
CA CYS A 49 4.30 -8.04 -7.24
C CYS A 49 5.71 -8.65 -7.23
N GLU A 50 6.63 -8.04 -7.96
CA GLU A 50 8.04 -8.45 -8.00
C GLU A 50 8.91 -7.65 -7.04
N THR A 51 8.41 -6.51 -6.57
CA THR A 51 9.02 -5.67 -5.54
C THR A 51 7.91 -5.07 -4.67
N ILE A 52 8.19 -4.84 -3.38
CA ILE A 52 7.24 -4.22 -2.45
C ILE A 52 7.89 -2.99 -1.83
N TRP A 53 7.15 -1.87 -1.84
CA TRP A 53 7.60 -0.56 -1.39
C TRP A 53 6.70 -0.08 -0.26
N ILE A 54 7.23 -0.10 0.96
CA ILE A 54 6.50 0.35 2.16
C ILE A 54 6.87 1.81 2.41
N VAL A 55 5.88 2.70 2.35
CA VAL A 55 6.09 4.12 2.63
C VAL A 55 5.69 4.39 4.06
N ALA A 56 6.68 4.60 4.92
CA ALA A 56 6.50 4.82 6.35
C ALA A 56 7.34 6.00 6.86
N ASN A 57 6.96 6.56 7.99
CA ASN A 57 7.77 7.55 8.68
C ASN A 57 9.04 6.91 9.27
N ASP A 58 10.08 7.71 9.50
CA ASP A 58 11.37 7.22 9.98
C ASP A 58 11.30 6.56 11.36
N ASP A 59 10.37 6.97 12.21
CA ASP A 59 10.12 6.40 13.54
C ASP A 59 9.45 5.01 13.46
N MET A 60 8.62 4.79 12.41
CA MET A 60 7.89 3.54 12.22
C MET A 60 8.67 2.50 11.43
N THR A 61 9.54 2.94 10.53
CA THR A 61 10.30 2.06 9.63
C THR A 61 11.08 0.98 10.38
N PRO A 62 11.81 1.25 11.48
CA PRO A 62 12.54 0.22 12.22
C PRO A 62 11.64 -0.89 12.77
N LEU A 63 10.47 -0.54 13.30
CA LEU A 63 9.51 -1.48 13.86
C LEU A 63 8.93 -2.40 12.77
N ILE A 64 8.52 -1.80 11.66
CA ILE A 64 7.97 -2.54 10.52
C ILE A 64 9.04 -3.45 9.92
N ARG A 65 10.26 -2.95 9.74
CA ARG A 65 11.39 -3.71 9.21
C ARG A 65 11.80 -4.87 10.13
N HIS A 66 11.78 -4.64 11.44
CA HIS A 66 12.03 -5.71 12.43
C HIS A 66 11.01 -6.84 12.26
N ARG A 67 9.75 -6.52 12.05
CA ARG A 67 8.67 -7.49 11.92
C ARG A 67 8.66 -8.23 10.58
N LEU A 68 8.88 -7.52 9.47
CA LEU A 68 8.75 -8.06 8.11
C LEU A 68 10.07 -8.57 7.50
N GLY A 69 11.20 -8.01 7.95
CA GLY A 69 12.49 -8.29 7.31
C GLY A 69 12.65 -7.58 5.97
N GLU A 70 13.44 -8.15 5.06
CA GLU A 70 13.86 -7.52 3.80
C GLU A 70 13.23 -8.17 2.56
N TRP A 71 12.52 -9.26 2.72
CA TRP A 71 11.86 -9.97 1.62
C TRP A 71 10.74 -10.88 2.13
N VAL A 72 9.86 -11.23 1.21
CA VAL A 72 8.81 -12.23 1.42
C VAL A 72 8.88 -13.25 0.28
N GLN A 73 8.51 -14.51 0.55
CA GLN A 73 8.41 -15.53 -0.48
C GLN A 73 7.16 -15.33 -1.33
N ASP A 74 7.27 -15.59 -2.64
CA ASP A 74 6.08 -15.66 -3.50
C ASP A 74 5.28 -16.93 -3.17
N PRO A 75 4.08 -16.78 -2.55
CA PRO A 75 3.31 -17.94 -2.08
C PRO A 75 2.79 -18.83 -3.21
N VAL A 76 2.54 -18.22 -4.37
CA VAL A 76 2.05 -18.98 -5.55
C VAL A 76 3.18 -19.79 -6.18
N TRP A 77 4.39 -19.28 -6.14
CA TRP A 77 5.56 -20.01 -6.63
C TRP A 77 5.82 -21.27 -5.80
N ILE A 78 5.78 -21.14 -4.47
CA ILE A 78 5.97 -22.29 -3.56
C ILE A 78 4.87 -23.32 -3.77
N GLY A 79 3.61 -22.90 -3.87
CA GLY A 79 2.48 -23.81 -4.08
C GLY A 79 2.50 -24.57 -5.42
N ARG A 80 3.35 -24.17 -6.36
CA ARG A 80 3.52 -24.85 -7.66
C ARG A 80 4.74 -25.77 -7.73
N SER A 81 5.65 -25.67 -6.76
CA SER A 81 6.85 -26.50 -6.71
C SER A 81 6.51 -27.85 -6.08
N MET A 82 6.76 -28.94 -6.81
CA MET A 82 6.66 -30.30 -6.26
C MET A 82 7.92 -30.70 -5.47
N ASP A 83 9.00 -29.93 -5.61
CA ASP A 83 10.24 -30.20 -4.89
C ASP A 83 10.19 -29.59 -3.49
N PRO A 84 10.51 -30.36 -2.44
CA PRO A 84 10.63 -29.82 -1.11
C PRO A 84 11.83 -28.87 -1.04
N TYR A 85 11.58 -27.59 -1.30
CA TYR A 85 12.42 -26.44 -0.97
C TYR A 85 13.90 -26.48 -1.36
N PRO A 86 14.30 -26.68 -2.60
CA PRO A 86 15.66 -26.34 -2.96
C PRO A 86 15.82 -24.83 -2.78
N SER A 87 16.78 -24.43 -1.96
CA SER A 87 17.04 -23.01 -1.63
C SER A 87 17.24 -22.11 -2.86
N GLN A 88 17.57 -22.70 -4.00
CA GLN A 88 17.80 -22.02 -5.28
C GLN A 88 16.54 -21.73 -6.10
N THR A 89 15.38 -22.31 -5.77
CA THR A 89 14.14 -22.13 -6.53
C THR A 89 13.11 -21.23 -5.86
N ARG A 90 13.44 -20.69 -4.68
CA ARG A 90 12.55 -19.77 -3.97
C ARG A 90 12.53 -18.42 -4.65
N LYS A 91 11.36 -17.94 -5.03
CA LYS A 91 11.20 -16.58 -5.54
C LYS A 91 11.01 -15.63 -4.36
N GLN A 92 12.06 -14.94 -3.99
CA GLN A 92 12.04 -13.88 -2.97
C GLN A 92 11.60 -12.57 -3.61
N ILE A 93 10.65 -11.90 -2.98
CA ILE A 93 10.17 -10.58 -3.35
C ILE A 93 10.80 -9.58 -2.38
N PRO A 94 11.70 -8.70 -2.82
CA PRO A 94 12.36 -7.74 -1.94
C PRO A 94 11.38 -6.68 -1.43
N ILE A 95 11.58 -6.28 -0.17
CA ILE A 95 10.84 -5.21 0.50
C ILE A 95 11.76 -4.00 0.62
N TYR A 96 11.30 -2.87 0.12
CA TYR A 96 11.99 -1.58 0.21
C TYR A 96 11.25 -0.64 1.14
N TYR A 97 11.96 -0.06 2.08
CA TYR A 97 11.42 0.91 3.04
C TYR A 97 11.71 2.31 2.54
N VAL A 98 10.64 3.08 2.31
CA VAL A 98 10.69 4.41 1.70
C VAL A 98 10.32 5.44 2.76
N PRO A 99 11.28 6.24 3.24
CA PRO A 99 10.97 7.30 4.18
C PRO A 99 10.21 8.44 3.50
N VAL A 100 9.32 9.10 4.24
CA VAL A 100 8.72 10.35 3.81
C VAL A 100 9.81 11.42 3.76
N ARG A 101 9.91 12.13 2.64
CA ARG A 101 10.92 13.19 2.49
C ARG A 101 10.70 14.29 3.52
N ALA A 102 11.77 14.75 4.18
CA ALA A 102 11.70 15.81 5.19
C ALA A 102 10.93 17.07 4.73
N LYS A 103 11.03 17.44 3.45
CA LYS A 103 10.30 18.56 2.85
C LYS A 103 8.79 18.33 2.74
N ASP A 104 8.33 17.08 2.80
CA ASP A 104 6.93 16.70 2.65
C ASP A 104 6.24 16.48 4.02
N ILE A 105 7.03 16.28 5.09
CA ILE A 105 6.52 16.15 6.47
C ILE A 105 5.79 17.44 6.86
N GLY A 106 4.58 17.28 7.39
CA GLY A 106 3.72 18.39 7.75
C GLY A 106 3.13 19.20 6.59
N LYS A 107 3.40 18.77 5.33
CA LYS A 107 2.93 19.47 4.11
C LYS A 107 2.17 18.54 3.17
N ARG A 108 2.70 17.35 2.92
CA ARG A 108 2.15 16.34 2.01
C ARG A 108 2.16 14.97 2.68
N ASP A 109 1.76 14.93 3.93
CA ASP A 109 1.70 13.73 4.75
C ASP A 109 0.30 13.12 4.78
N CYS A 110 -0.31 12.93 3.61
CA CYS A 110 -1.54 12.17 3.46
C CYS A 110 -1.27 10.81 2.83
N LEU A 111 -2.17 9.86 3.08
CA LEU A 111 -2.03 8.49 2.59
C LEU A 111 -1.95 8.42 1.06
N ALA A 112 -2.76 9.23 0.36
CA ALA A 112 -2.73 9.31 -1.10
C ALA A 112 -1.36 9.80 -1.63
N TRP A 113 -0.71 10.73 -0.93
CA TRP A 113 0.65 11.14 -1.28
C TRP A 113 1.67 10.03 -1.06
N SER A 114 1.51 9.24 0.01
CA SER A 114 2.38 8.08 0.27
C SER A 114 2.30 7.06 -0.85
N VAL A 115 1.12 6.78 -1.41
CA VAL A 115 0.96 5.95 -2.61
C VAL A 115 1.77 6.50 -3.78
N LEU A 116 1.59 7.78 -4.11
CA LEU A 116 2.30 8.42 -5.23
C LEU A 116 3.80 8.51 -4.97
N HIS A 117 4.21 8.76 -3.72
CA HIS A 117 5.63 8.81 -3.35
C HIS A 117 6.30 7.43 -3.47
N GLY A 118 5.64 6.37 -3.03
CA GLY A 118 6.11 5.00 -3.22
C GLY A 118 6.30 4.66 -4.69
N ALA A 119 5.31 4.95 -5.52
CA ALA A 119 5.37 4.66 -6.95
C ALA A 119 6.49 5.43 -7.68
N VAL A 120 6.66 6.73 -7.39
CA VAL A 120 7.75 7.49 -8.01
C VAL A 120 9.12 7.01 -7.54
N THR A 121 9.25 6.61 -6.28
CA THR A 121 10.50 6.06 -5.75
C THR A 121 10.81 4.70 -6.38
N ALA A 122 9.81 3.83 -6.51
CA ALA A 122 9.94 2.56 -7.21
C ALA A 122 10.43 2.76 -8.65
N PHE A 123 9.85 3.72 -9.37
CA PHE A 123 10.28 4.08 -10.71
C PHE A 123 11.72 4.63 -10.74
N GLU A 124 12.04 5.62 -9.90
CA GLU A 124 13.36 6.28 -9.89
C GLU A 124 14.49 5.31 -9.55
N VAL A 125 14.28 4.42 -8.57
CA VAL A 125 15.28 3.42 -8.17
C VAL A 125 15.45 2.37 -9.26
N SER A 126 14.35 1.81 -9.76
CA SER A 126 14.39 0.80 -10.81
C SER A 126 15.03 1.32 -12.10
N ALA A 127 14.74 2.55 -12.49
CA ALA A 127 15.32 3.16 -13.69
C ALA A 127 16.84 3.35 -13.60
N ARG A 128 17.39 3.50 -12.38
CA ARG A 128 18.84 3.58 -12.16
C ARG A 128 19.50 2.20 -12.20
N LEU A 129 18.78 1.15 -11.84
CA LEU A 129 19.30 -0.22 -11.86
C LEU A 129 19.26 -0.81 -13.27
N SER A 130 18.09 -0.85 -13.89
CA SER A 130 17.92 -1.39 -15.24
C SER A 130 16.56 -1.01 -15.83
N LYS A 131 16.52 -0.78 -17.13
CA LYS A 131 15.26 -0.56 -17.86
C LYS A 131 14.30 -1.75 -17.81
N TRP A 132 14.81 -2.95 -17.56
CA TRP A 132 14.03 -4.20 -17.53
C TRP A 132 13.22 -4.39 -16.25
N VAL A 133 13.62 -3.71 -15.16
CA VAL A 133 12.95 -3.79 -13.85
C VAL A 133 12.07 -2.58 -13.54
N ILE A 134 11.85 -1.69 -14.51
CA ILE A 134 10.95 -0.56 -14.34
C ILE A 134 9.51 -1.06 -14.24
N PRO A 135 8.79 -0.73 -13.17
CA PRO A 135 7.40 -1.13 -13.02
C PRO A 135 6.53 -0.57 -14.14
N LYS A 136 5.75 -1.43 -14.79
CA LYS A 136 4.74 -1.01 -15.76
C LYS A 136 3.46 -0.56 -15.10
N ARG A 137 3.14 -1.19 -13.97
CA ARG A 137 2.02 -0.86 -13.10
C ARG A 137 2.43 -0.94 -11.65
N ASN A 138 1.68 -0.27 -10.82
CA ASN A 138 1.79 -0.35 -9.37
C ASN A 138 0.49 -0.96 -8.84
N TYR A 139 0.60 -1.89 -7.90
CA TYR A 139 -0.50 -2.41 -7.11
C TYR A 139 -0.46 -1.78 -5.73
N VAL A 140 -1.58 -1.26 -5.25
CA VAL A 140 -1.68 -0.64 -3.92
C VAL A 140 -2.42 -1.58 -2.98
N ALA A 141 -1.79 -1.93 -1.87
CA ALA A 141 -2.40 -2.66 -0.78
C ALA A 141 -2.42 -1.77 0.48
N PHE A 142 -3.61 -1.53 1.01
CA PHE A 142 -3.77 -0.69 2.20
C PHE A 142 -3.80 -1.55 3.47
N PRO A 143 -3.04 -1.21 4.53
CA PRO A 143 -3.14 -1.89 5.82
C PRO A 143 -4.53 -1.80 6.47
N TYR A 144 -5.26 -0.73 6.15
CA TYR A 144 -6.51 -0.34 6.83
C TYR A 144 -7.79 -0.95 6.26
N GLY A 145 -7.71 -1.68 5.15
CA GLY A 145 -8.83 -2.43 4.58
C GLY A 145 -8.63 -3.93 4.80
N VAL A 146 -9.56 -4.61 5.45
CA VAL A 146 -9.52 -6.06 5.66
C VAL A 146 -10.64 -6.72 4.85
N TYR A 147 -10.28 -7.70 4.05
CA TYR A 147 -11.17 -8.49 3.19
C TYR A 147 -10.55 -9.85 2.89
N ASP A 148 -11.30 -10.71 2.22
CA ASP A 148 -10.85 -12.06 1.89
C ASP A 148 -9.58 -12.05 1.02
N PRO A 149 -8.46 -12.55 1.54
CA PRO A 149 -7.21 -12.58 0.80
C PRO A 149 -7.21 -13.55 -0.40
N GLU A 150 -8.07 -14.57 -0.41
CA GLU A 150 -8.16 -15.54 -1.52
C GLU A 150 -8.58 -14.87 -2.83
N ILE A 151 -9.38 -13.81 -2.78
CA ILE A 151 -9.77 -13.00 -3.95
C ILE A 151 -8.54 -12.51 -4.73
N ILE A 152 -7.50 -12.07 -4.03
CA ILE A 152 -6.28 -11.58 -4.68
C ILE A 152 -5.54 -12.72 -5.38
N ARG A 153 -5.49 -13.88 -4.77
CA ARG A 153 -4.87 -15.07 -5.32
C ARG A 153 -5.59 -15.57 -6.58
N GLU A 154 -6.91 -15.61 -6.54
CA GLU A 154 -7.75 -16.02 -7.67
C GLU A 154 -7.57 -15.09 -8.87
N HIS A 155 -7.52 -13.77 -8.62
CA HIS A 155 -7.41 -12.75 -9.65
C HIS A 155 -5.96 -12.33 -9.98
N ARG A 156 -4.95 -13.05 -9.47
CA ARG A 156 -3.52 -12.73 -9.68
C ARG A 156 -3.17 -12.50 -11.16
N LYS A 157 -3.70 -13.29 -12.08
CA LYS A 157 -3.42 -13.14 -13.53
C LYS A 157 -3.96 -11.83 -14.09
N LEU A 158 -5.12 -11.39 -13.61
CA LEU A 158 -5.73 -10.12 -13.97
C LEU A 158 -4.90 -8.95 -13.41
N ILE A 159 -4.54 -9.02 -12.13
CA ILE A 159 -3.74 -8.01 -11.44
C ILE A 159 -2.36 -7.87 -12.10
N SER A 160 -1.71 -9.01 -12.40
CA SER A 160 -0.38 -9.05 -13.04
C SER A 160 -0.47 -8.89 -14.55
N SER A 161 -1.39 -8.10 -15.06
CA SER A 161 -1.59 -7.82 -16.49
C SER A 161 -1.44 -6.33 -16.80
N ASN A 162 -1.47 -6.01 -18.10
CA ASN A 162 -1.49 -4.59 -18.52
C ASN A 162 -2.86 -3.92 -18.33
N ASN A 163 -3.89 -4.67 -17.96
CA ASN A 163 -5.22 -4.13 -17.73
C ASN A 163 -5.31 -3.46 -16.35
N PRO A 164 -6.08 -2.37 -16.21
CA PRO A 164 -6.36 -1.80 -14.89
C PRO A 164 -7.16 -2.80 -14.06
N PHE A 165 -6.95 -2.81 -12.75
CA PHE A 165 -7.65 -3.66 -11.79
C PHE A 165 -8.08 -2.84 -10.58
N MET A 166 -9.26 -3.13 -10.04
CA MET A 166 -9.76 -2.46 -8.85
C MET A 166 -10.71 -3.39 -8.07
N LEU A 167 -10.52 -3.45 -6.77
CA LEU A 167 -11.48 -4.10 -5.87
C LEU A 167 -12.66 -3.17 -5.59
N SER A 168 -13.81 -3.77 -5.35
CA SER A 168 -15.03 -3.07 -4.92
C SER A 168 -15.74 -3.85 -3.82
N HIS A 169 -16.48 -3.13 -2.98
CA HIS A 169 -17.39 -3.69 -2.01
C HIS A 169 -18.66 -2.85 -1.98
N ASN A 170 -19.83 -3.49 -2.19
CA ASN A 170 -21.11 -2.78 -2.32
C ASN A 170 -21.05 -1.63 -3.35
N GLY A 171 -20.33 -1.86 -4.45
CA GLY A 171 -20.12 -0.87 -5.51
C GLY A 171 -19.12 0.24 -5.19
N LYS A 172 -18.66 0.37 -3.95
CA LYS A 172 -17.64 1.35 -3.54
C LYS A 172 -16.22 0.84 -3.80
N THR A 173 -15.32 1.76 -4.03
CA THR A 173 -13.91 1.50 -4.37
C THR A 173 -12.98 2.51 -3.70
N VAL A 174 -11.68 2.47 -4.02
CA VAL A 174 -10.75 3.54 -3.63
C VAL A 174 -11.17 4.92 -4.14
N GLN A 175 -11.93 4.98 -5.24
CA GLN A 175 -12.48 6.24 -5.77
C GLN A 175 -13.59 6.83 -4.90
N ASP A 176 -14.13 6.05 -3.98
CA ASP A 176 -15.11 6.46 -2.97
C ASP A 176 -14.47 6.62 -1.58
N GLY A 177 -13.14 6.45 -1.49
CA GLY A 177 -12.36 6.59 -0.27
C GLY A 177 -12.11 5.30 0.50
N GLU A 178 -12.57 4.14 -0.01
CA GLU A 178 -12.38 2.86 0.67
C GLU A 178 -10.95 2.32 0.49
N TYR A 179 -10.43 1.60 1.48
CA TYR A 179 -9.09 1.01 1.48
C TYR A 179 -9.07 -0.33 0.75
N LEU A 180 -9.47 -0.31 -0.51
CA LEU A 180 -9.54 -1.47 -1.39
C LEU A 180 -8.39 -1.46 -2.40
N GLY A 181 -7.79 -2.62 -2.66
CA GLY A 181 -6.65 -2.76 -3.55
C GLY A 181 -6.98 -2.37 -5.00
N PHE A 182 -6.03 -1.75 -5.68
CA PHE A 182 -6.17 -1.35 -7.08
C PHE A 182 -4.81 -1.26 -7.78
N THR A 183 -4.83 -1.24 -9.10
CA THR A 183 -3.64 -0.97 -9.92
C THR A 183 -3.74 0.38 -10.63
N PHE A 184 -2.60 1.02 -10.82
CA PHE A 184 -2.48 2.24 -11.61
C PHE A 184 -1.17 2.25 -12.40
N ASP A 185 -1.16 2.95 -13.51
CA ASP A 185 0.01 3.11 -14.37
C ASP A 185 0.59 4.53 -14.32
N LYS A 186 1.50 4.80 -15.26
CA LYS A 186 2.17 6.11 -15.36
C LYS A 186 1.20 7.25 -15.66
N ASP A 187 0.19 7.02 -16.49
CA ASP A 187 -0.75 8.07 -16.91
C ASP A 187 -1.71 8.40 -15.78
N ASP A 188 -2.19 7.36 -15.08
CA ASP A 188 -2.97 7.50 -13.85
C ASP A 188 -2.19 8.26 -12.78
N PHE A 189 -0.89 7.93 -12.61
CA PHE A 189 0.01 8.65 -11.69
C PHE A 189 0.09 10.14 -12.02
N VAL A 190 0.28 10.48 -13.30
CA VAL A 190 0.37 11.88 -13.72
C VAL A 190 -0.93 12.63 -13.45
N ASN A 191 -2.07 11.99 -13.71
CA ASN A 191 -3.38 12.59 -13.48
C ASN A 191 -3.67 12.77 -11.97
N SER A 192 -3.43 11.75 -11.16
CA SER A 192 -3.57 11.83 -9.69
C SER A 192 -2.68 12.90 -9.08
N ARG A 193 -1.44 13.04 -9.56
CA ARG A 193 -0.52 14.10 -9.14
C ARG A 193 -1.01 15.50 -9.53
N LYS A 194 -1.71 15.66 -10.67
CA LYS A 194 -2.33 16.93 -11.07
C LYS A 194 -3.43 17.34 -10.09
N GLU A 195 -4.24 16.41 -9.58
CA GLU A 195 -5.28 16.70 -8.60
C GLU A 195 -4.68 17.27 -7.30
N ILE A 196 -3.60 16.68 -6.80
CA ILE A 196 -2.89 17.24 -5.64
C ILE A 196 -2.36 18.66 -5.96
N ARG A 197 -1.80 18.87 -7.14
CA ARG A 197 -1.28 20.19 -7.53
C ARG A 197 -2.35 21.26 -7.68
N LYS A 198 -3.54 20.92 -8.16
CA LYS A 198 -4.68 21.85 -8.25
C LYS A 198 -5.12 22.37 -6.89
N GLY A 199 -5.05 21.50 -5.85
CA GLY A 199 -5.43 21.87 -4.50
C GLY A 199 -4.33 22.55 -3.68
N THR A 200 -3.06 22.52 -4.16
CA THR A 200 -1.92 23.13 -3.47
C THR A 200 -1.46 24.39 -4.24
N GLY A 201 -1.96 25.55 -3.86
CA GLY A 201 -1.55 26.83 -4.41
C GLY A 201 -0.68 27.63 -3.43
N GLU A 202 0.27 28.41 -3.94
CA GLU A 202 1.04 29.37 -3.12
C GLU A 202 0.30 30.69 -2.91
N TYR A 203 -0.71 30.96 -3.74
CA TYR A 203 -1.41 32.24 -3.78
C TYR A 203 -2.90 32.05 -3.52
N ASN A 204 -3.50 33.07 -2.93
CA ASN A 204 -4.94 33.12 -2.76
C ASN A 204 -5.62 33.15 -4.15
N SER A 205 -6.47 32.15 -4.42
CA SER A 205 -7.19 32.04 -5.70
C SER A 205 -8.52 32.80 -5.74
N LYS A 206 -8.89 33.49 -4.65
CA LYS A 206 -10.11 34.31 -4.62
C LYS A 206 -9.89 35.55 -5.48
N VAL A 207 -10.75 35.70 -6.48
CA VAL A 207 -10.78 36.93 -7.29
C VAL A 207 -11.28 38.09 -6.42
N MET A 208 -10.55 39.19 -6.39
CA MET A 208 -10.99 40.40 -5.70
C MET A 208 -12.20 41.01 -6.41
N GLU A 209 -12.98 41.84 -5.72
CA GLU A 209 -14.14 42.60 -6.28
C GLU A 209 -13.80 43.43 -7.53
N ASN A 210 -12.54 43.82 -7.67
CA ASN A 210 -12.01 44.54 -8.84
C ASN A 210 -11.59 43.64 -10.02
N GLY A 211 -11.86 42.31 -9.95
CA GLY A 211 -11.48 41.35 -10.99
C GLY A 211 -10.03 40.95 -11.02
N LEU A 212 -9.19 41.46 -10.11
CA LEU A 212 -7.76 41.12 -10.02
C LEU A 212 -7.54 39.96 -9.04
N PHE A 213 -6.58 39.09 -9.36
CA PHE A 213 -6.12 38.07 -8.42
C PHE A 213 -5.24 38.70 -7.35
N PRO A 214 -5.47 38.43 -6.06
CA PRO A 214 -4.58 38.95 -5.03
C PRO A 214 -3.19 38.36 -5.24
N ARG A 215 -2.17 39.22 -5.19
CA ARG A 215 -0.76 38.82 -5.18
C ARG A 215 -0.30 38.33 -3.81
N GLU A 216 -1.22 38.19 -2.90
CA GLU A 216 -0.96 37.78 -1.54
C GLU A 216 -0.71 36.28 -1.47
N LYS A 217 0.45 35.92 -0.93
CA LYS A 217 0.76 34.51 -0.67
C LYS A 217 -0.05 34.02 0.51
N LEU A 218 -0.63 32.84 0.38
CA LEU A 218 -1.24 32.15 1.50
C LEU A 218 -0.26 31.97 2.66
N PRO A 219 -0.71 31.90 3.91
CA PRO A 219 0.10 31.50 5.05
C PRO A 219 0.87 30.22 4.75
N LYS A 220 2.07 30.06 5.35
CA LYS A 220 2.93 28.90 5.04
C LYS A 220 2.23 27.57 5.29
N GLU A 221 1.36 27.51 6.27
CA GLU A 221 0.56 26.34 6.67
C GLU A 221 -0.46 25.97 5.61
N GLU A 222 -0.97 26.96 4.84
CA GLU A 222 -1.98 26.74 3.81
C GLU A 222 -1.41 26.51 2.41
N ARG A 223 -0.12 26.90 2.17
CA ARG A 223 0.49 26.83 0.83
C ARG A 223 0.67 25.40 0.28
N TRP A 224 0.70 24.41 1.14
CA TRP A 224 1.10 23.05 0.78
C TRP A 224 0.25 21.98 1.50
N SER A 225 -0.94 22.34 1.92
CA SER A 225 -1.81 21.46 2.71
C SER A 225 -2.38 20.33 1.85
N ALA A 226 -1.55 19.34 1.54
CA ALA A 226 -2.03 18.05 1.04
C ALA A 226 -2.59 17.13 2.16
N ARG A 227 -2.60 17.60 3.41
CA ARG A 227 -3.13 16.86 4.58
C ARG A 227 -4.61 16.51 4.44
N TYR A 228 -5.34 17.22 3.59
CA TYR A 228 -6.77 17.02 3.37
C TYR A 228 -7.10 16.33 2.05
N PHE A 229 -6.09 15.77 1.37
CA PHE A 229 -6.34 14.97 0.17
C PHE A 229 -6.69 13.54 0.56
N SER A 230 -7.95 13.27 0.57
CA SER A 230 -8.51 11.92 0.70
C SER A 230 -8.28 11.10 -0.58
N LEU A 231 -8.38 9.79 -0.47
CA LEU A 231 -8.17 8.85 -1.57
C LEU A 231 -9.12 9.12 -2.74
N ASP A 232 -10.40 9.40 -2.43
CA ASP A 232 -11.44 9.70 -3.41
C ASP A 232 -11.08 10.88 -4.31
N LYS A 233 -10.50 11.96 -3.75
CA LYS A 233 -10.09 13.13 -4.53
C LYS A 233 -8.91 12.87 -5.44
N VAL A 234 -7.94 12.08 -4.97
CA VAL A 234 -6.68 11.86 -5.67
C VAL A 234 -6.80 10.78 -6.73
N PHE A 235 -7.53 9.70 -6.44
CA PHE A 235 -7.63 8.54 -7.35
C PHE A 235 -8.91 8.52 -8.18
N LYS A 236 -9.76 9.54 -8.07
CA LYS A 236 -10.92 9.72 -8.96
C LYS A 236 -10.60 9.65 -10.45
N PRO A 237 -9.45 10.18 -10.94
CA PRO A 237 -9.11 10.12 -12.36
C PRO A 237 -8.63 8.75 -12.87
N VAL A 238 -8.41 7.77 -11.99
CA VAL A 238 -7.97 6.41 -12.40
C VAL A 238 -9.07 5.77 -13.21
N ILE A 239 -8.73 5.37 -14.44
CA ILE A 239 -9.69 4.77 -15.37
C ILE A 239 -9.75 3.27 -15.12
N ILE A 240 -10.96 2.75 -14.94
CA ILE A 240 -11.22 1.33 -14.76
C ILE A 240 -12.37 0.89 -15.67
N TYR A 241 -12.20 -0.25 -16.32
CA TYR A 241 -13.28 -0.90 -17.06
C TYR A 241 -14.09 -1.81 -16.15
N LYS A 242 -15.38 -1.92 -16.40
CA LYS A 242 -16.30 -2.68 -15.54
C LYS A 242 -15.89 -4.15 -15.37
N GLU A 243 -15.35 -4.76 -16.41
CA GLU A 243 -14.86 -6.15 -16.41
C GLU A 243 -13.64 -6.38 -15.52
N ASN A 244 -12.92 -5.33 -15.17
CA ASN A 244 -11.71 -5.39 -14.35
C ASN A 244 -11.96 -4.95 -12.90
N LYS A 245 -13.23 -4.72 -12.55
CA LYS A 245 -13.67 -4.44 -11.19
C LYS A 245 -14.14 -5.75 -10.55
N VAL A 246 -13.51 -6.13 -9.44
CA VAL A 246 -13.79 -7.37 -8.73
C VAL A 246 -14.45 -7.04 -7.40
N GLU A 247 -15.61 -7.62 -7.15
CA GLU A 247 -16.35 -7.44 -5.90
C GLU A 247 -15.81 -8.39 -4.83
N VAL A 248 -15.50 -7.84 -3.65
CA VAL A 248 -15.15 -8.65 -2.47
C VAL A 248 -16.40 -8.99 -1.67
N PRO A 249 -16.51 -10.24 -1.16
CA PRO A 249 -17.71 -10.69 -0.46
C PRO A 249 -17.94 -9.98 0.87
N TRP A 250 -16.87 -9.59 1.55
CA TRP A 250 -16.91 -8.83 2.79
C TRP A 250 -15.70 -7.88 2.87
N TYR A 251 -15.86 -6.79 3.59
CA TYR A 251 -14.86 -5.76 3.76
C TYR A 251 -15.08 -5.01 5.08
N TYR A 252 -14.00 -4.78 5.80
CA TYR A 252 -13.97 -3.94 7.00
C TYR A 252 -12.94 -2.85 6.86
N ASN A 253 -13.36 -1.62 7.10
CA ASN A 253 -12.47 -0.50 7.28
C ASN A 253 -12.02 -0.48 8.74
N VAL A 254 -10.71 -0.68 8.98
CA VAL A 254 -10.10 -0.73 10.31
C VAL A 254 -9.22 0.50 10.61
N ASP A 255 -9.49 1.63 9.97
CA ASP A 255 -8.80 2.89 10.21
C ASP A 255 -9.30 3.63 11.46
N SER A 256 -10.43 3.20 12.01
CA SER A 256 -11.04 3.73 13.22
C SER A 256 -11.23 2.64 14.28
N TRP A 257 -11.29 3.07 15.55
CA TRP A 257 -11.52 2.14 16.66
C TRP A 257 -12.86 1.39 16.50
N GLU A 258 -13.90 2.08 16.06
CA GLU A 258 -15.22 1.47 15.82
C GLU A 258 -15.15 0.41 14.71
N GLY A 259 -14.54 0.74 13.57
CA GLY A 259 -14.35 -0.20 12.45
C GLY A 259 -13.54 -1.41 12.85
N TYR A 260 -12.47 -1.21 13.63
CA TYR A 260 -11.64 -2.28 14.15
C TYR A 260 -12.41 -3.20 15.12
N CYS A 261 -13.18 -2.64 16.05
CA CYS A 261 -14.03 -3.44 16.96
C CYS A 261 -15.10 -4.23 16.19
N ASN A 262 -15.70 -3.64 15.16
CA ASN A 262 -16.68 -4.32 14.31
C ASN A 262 -16.04 -5.51 13.57
N TYR A 263 -14.83 -5.34 13.05
CA TYR A 263 -14.06 -6.44 12.45
C TYR A 263 -13.76 -7.54 13.48
N LEU A 264 -13.24 -7.20 14.65
CA LEU A 264 -12.90 -8.19 15.68
C LEU A 264 -14.12 -8.97 16.20
N GLY A 265 -15.30 -8.34 16.21
CA GLY A 265 -16.57 -8.99 16.59
C GLY A 265 -17.20 -9.82 15.47
N SER A 266 -16.67 -9.78 14.24
CA SER A 266 -17.25 -10.50 13.10
C SER A 266 -16.83 -11.96 13.04
N GLU A 267 -17.64 -12.78 12.34
CA GLU A 267 -17.26 -14.17 12.02
C GLU A 267 -16.18 -14.22 10.93
N ASP A 268 -16.12 -13.21 10.05
CA ASP A 268 -15.16 -13.13 8.94
C ASP A 268 -13.70 -13.06 9.44
N ARG A 269 -13.48 -12.59 10.67
CA ARG A 269 -12.17 -12.61 11.31
C ARG A 269 -11.53 -14.00 11.34
N LYS A 270 -12.35 -15.05 11.41
CA LYS A 270 -11.87 -16.43 11.44
C LYS A 270 -11.29 -16.89 10.10
N LEU A 271 -11.60 -16.18 9.03
CA LEU A 271 -11.09 -16.45 7.68
C LEU A 271 -9.71 -15.81 7.44
N VAL A 272 -9.29 -14.90 8.33
CA VAL A 272 -8.00 -14.23 8.21
C VAL A 272 -6.98 -14.93 9.09
N GLU A 273 -6.05 -15.62 8.45
CA GLU A 273 -4.98 -16.34 9.13
C GLU A 273 -3.62 -15.80 8.69
N ARG A 274 -2.67 -15.79 9.63
CA ARG A 274 -1.30 -15.49 9.30
C ARG A 274 -0.74 -16.56 8.38
N PRO A 275 -0.17 -16.19 7.22
CA PRO A 275 0.48 -17.16 6.36
C PRO A 275 1.60 -17.91 7.08
N HIS A 276 1.84 -19.16 6.66
CA HIS A 276 2.89 -19.98 7.26
C HIS A 276 4.25 -19.27 7.23
N PRO A 277 5.08 -19.39 8.29
CA PRO A 277 6.37 -18.71 8.45
C PRO A 277 7.32 -18.82 7.27
N ILE A 278 7.25 -19.90 6.51
CA ILE A 278 8.08 -20.12 5.33
C ILE A 278 7.94 -19.02 4.26
N PHE A 279 6.84 -18.27 4.27
CA PHE A 279 6.59 -17.19 3.32
C PHE A 279 7.21 -15.86 3.74
N MET A 280 7.65 -15.75 5.00
CA MET A 280 8.25 -14.54 5.54
C MET A 280 9.64 -14.85 6.11
N LYS A 281 10.55 -13.88 6.03
CA LYS A 281 11.83 -14.00 6.72
C LYS A 281 11.58 -13.78 8.22
N TYR A 282 11.77 -14.81 9.01
CA TYR A 282 11.94 -14.66 10.45
C TYR A 282 13.38 -14.21 10.74
N HIS A 283 13.54 -13.37 11.74
CA HIS A 283 14.87 -13.02 12.21
C HIS A 283 15.60 -14.25 12.71
N GLU A 284 16.86 -14.36 12.37
CA GLU A 284 17.76 -15.46 12.71
C GLU A 284 17.86 -15.72 14.23
N TRP A 285 17.53 -14.73 15.06
CA TRP A 285 17.56 -14.91 16.51
C TRP A 285 16.50 -15.89 17.06
N ASN A 286 15.46 -16.23 16.30
CA ASN A 286 14.55 -17.31 16.65
C ASN A 286 15.19 -18.71 16.44
N GLU A 287 16.27 -18.79 15.68
CA GLU A 287 17.02 -20.03 15.46
C GLU A 287 18.09 -20.25 16.55
N ILE A 288 18.51 -19.19 17.25
CA ILE A 288 19.55 -19.24 18.29
C ILE A 288 19.01 -19.79 19.62
N GLY A 289 17.71 -19.83 19.80
CA GLY A 289 17.09 -20.27 21.07
C GLY A 289 16.75 -21.76 21.17
N VAL A 290 17.08 -22.59 20.17
CA VAL A 290 16.67 -24.00 20.12
C VAL A 290 17.81 -24.97 20.36
N ASP A 291 19.08 -24.50 20.30
CA ASP A 291 20.25 -25.38 20.36
C ASP A 291 20.99 -25.45 21.72
N ASP A 292 20.49 -24.81 22.76
CA ASP A 292 21.17 -24.76 24.07
C ASP A 292 20.50 -25.60 25.17
N GLU A 293 19.70 -26.61 24.82
CA GLU A 293 19.27 -27.63 25.79
C GLU A 293 19.66 -29.04 25.30
N GLU A 294 20.94 -29.39 25.50
CA GLU A 294 21.41 -30.76 25.75
C GLU A 294 22.11 -30.83 27.10
#